data_7e3d9572d47f5277a1a009a778b628e6
#
_entry.id   7e3d9572d47f5277a1a009a778b628e6
#
_cell.length_a   1.000
_cell.length_b   1.000
_cell.length_c   1.000
_cell.angle_alpha   90.00
_cell.angle_beta   90.00
_cell.angle_gamma   90.00
#
_symmetry.space_group_name_H-M   'P 1'
#
loop_
_entity.id
_entity.type
_entity.pdbx_description
1 polymer ?
#
loop_
_entity_poly.entity_id
_entity_poly.type
_entity_poly.pdbx_seq_one_letter_code
_entity_poly.pdbx_strand_id
1 'polypeptide(L)'
;MIQSADELQPDTQWSETAWAHSREEDRTDDHSNPRLCVAALLPFKKGQPDWGSFESMLHWMMKCAKHFGVEITFVLNADTGYVFNLSNELYEDVIVRFRSLYPDASFISGVTAVGASPTDFKASCYHPHLEIAQAHDPCEVMIMTSQALNALDANRRRDAYFKIAEKIEVPALVHALEPAFVPWATPFEPWLLHQLACHEKFVGGKISTLDEPHFLYWASMCRDLGLNFVPHSGDDFGIASAIRMGLPLLIGAGVSACPLICAAKKYWRKDDFDSRVYKLFEAFQSLEDLVFRLDNKGSAAGYKHSTAEILQMLGVIDSAEIHPACPDLRSGDERARMQEALIRPIRIADRMNITFYSFPS
;
A
#
# COMPACT_ATOMS: atom_id res chain seq x y z
N MET A 1 9.43 34.24 6.96
CA MET A 1 10.06 34.95 5.83
C MET A 1 10.14 33.92 4.72
N ILE A 2 9.31 34.07 3.71
CA ILE A 2 9.30 33.20 2.55
C ILE A 2 10.48 33.65 1.67
N GLN A 3 11.48 32.80 1.47
CA GLN A 3 12.52 33.02 0.51
C GLN A 3 11.93 33.00 -0.90
N SER A 4 12.29 33.98 -1.70
CA SER A 4 11.79 34.19 -3.03
C SER A 4 12.25 33.08 -3.98
N ALA A 5 11.39 32.77 -4.95
CA ALA A 5 11.57 31.73 -5.97
C ALA A 5 12.71 31.98 -6.99
N ASP A 6 13.54 33.02 -6.77
CA ASP A 6 14.52 33.49 -7.75
C ASP A 6 15.94 32.91 -7.59
N GLU A 7 16.17 31.93 -6.66
CA GLU A 7 17.49 31.31 -6.46
C GLU A 7 17.67 29.92 -7.07
N LEU A 8 16.77 29.48 -7.94
CA LEU A 8 16.99 28.31 -8.77
C LEU A 8 17.72 28.74 -10.05
N GLN A 9 19.03 28.66 -10.05
CA GLN A 9 19.82 28.88 -11.27
C GLN A 9 19.48 27.80 -12.31
N PRO A 10 19.07 28.17 -13.52
CA PRO A 10 18.78 27.23 -14.60
C PRO A 10 20.05 26.98 -15.43
N ASP A 11 20.95 26.14 -14.96
CA ASP A 11 22.04 25.64 -15.80
C ASP A 11 21.86 24.15 -16.13
N THR A 12 20.76 23.84 -16.80
CA THR A 12 20.66 22.67 -17.66
C THR A 12 19.89 23.07 -18.92
N GLN A 13 20.59 23.24 -20.02
CA GLN A 13 20.00 23.34 -21.34
C GLN A 13 19.19 22.07 -21.62
N TRP A 14 17.90 22.14 -21.43
CA TRP A 14 16.96 21.13 -21.88
C TRP A 14 16.86 21.23 -23.39
N SER A 15 17.40 20.28 -24.13
CA SER A 15 17.23 20.26 -25.56
C SER A 15 15.78 19.94 -25.88
N GLU A 16 15.11 20.84 -26.59
CA GLU A 16 13.72 20.68 -27.09
C GLU A 16 13.52 19.42 -27.94
N THR A 17 14.60 18.79 -28.41
CA THR A 17 14.57 17.57 -29.22
C THR A 17 14.25 16.29 -28.44
N ALA A 18 14.41 16.26 -27.11
CA ALA A 18 14.01 15.11 -26.30
C ALA A 18 12.48 15.00 -26.14
N TRP A 19 11.74 16.07 -26.40
CA TRP A 19 10.29 16.15 -26.27
C TRP A 19 9.50 15.57 -27.43
N ALA A 20 10.15 15.41 -28.62
CA ALA A 20 9.43 15.09 -29.85
C ALA A 20 9.33 13.59 -30.17
N HIS A 21 10.13 12.73 -29.55
CA HIS A 21 10.21 11.32 -29.96
C HIS A 21 9.62 10.30 -28.97
N SER A 22 9.10 10.69 -27.82
CA SER A 22 8.47 9.76 -26.88
C SER A 22 6.93 9.74 -26.90
N ARG A 23 6.32 10.36 -27.91
CA ARG A 23 4.87 10.67 -27.86
C ARG A 23 3.91 9.69 -28.52
N GLU A 24 4.33 8.72 -29.32
CA GLU A 24 3.32 8.06 -30.16
C GLU A 24 3.32 6.53 -30.26
N GLU A 25 4.27 5.77 -29.74
CA GLU A 25 4.34 4.34 -30.13
C GLU A 25 4.32 3.35 -28.97
N ASP A 26 3.81 3.39 -27.88
CA ASP A 26 3.53 2.26 -26.95
C ASP A 26 2.86 2.64 -25.61
N ARG A 27 2.00 3.64 -25.60
CA ARG A 27 1.03 3.73 -24.51
C ARG A 27 -0.24 3.01 -24.94
N THR A 28 -0.31 1.71 -24.67
CA THR A 28 -1.62 1.10 -24.47
C THR A 28 -2.27 1.84 -23.31
N ASP A 29 -3.17 2.75 -23.62
CA ASP A 29 -3.96 3.55 -22.70
C ASP A 29 -4.91 2.63 -21.88
N ASP A 30 -4.38 1.67 -21.14
CA ASP A 30 -5.15 0.85 -20.21
C ASP A 30 -5.31 1.54 -18.83
N HIS A 31 -5.42 2.87 -18.84
CA HIS A 31 -5.87 3.65 -17.69
C HIS A 31 -7.35 3.37 -17.33
N SER A 32 -8.03 2.54 -18.13
CA SER A 32 -9.43 2.17 -17.92
C SER A 32 -9.63 1.18 -16.77
N ASN A 33 -8.57 0.52 -16.29
CA ASN A 33 -8.65 -0.50 -15.25
C ASN A 33 -7.43 -0.45 -14.30
N PRO A 34 -7.38 0.50 -13.35
CA PRO A 34 -6.24 0.66 -12.46
C PRO A 34 -5.99 -0.62 -11.63
N ARG A 35 -4.72 -0.96 -11.45
CA ARG A 35 -4.29 -2.10 -10.65
C ARG A 35 -4.79 -1.98 -9.21
N LEU A 36 -5.31 -3.07 -8.66
CA LEU A 36 -5.75 -3.16 -7.29
C LEU A 36 -4.79 -4.05 -6.49
N CYS A 37 -4.00 -3.41 -5.63
CA CYS A 37 -3.10 -4.09 -4.72
C CYS A 37 -3.69 -4.03 -3.31
N VAL A 38 -3.79 -5.18 -2.63
CA VAL A 38 -4.39 -5.27 -1.29
C VAL A 38 -3.39 -5.91 -0.34
N ALA A 39 -3.02 -5.15 0.70
CA ALA A 39 -2.09 -5.62 1.70
C ALA A 39 -2.77 -6.63 2.64
N ALA A 40 -2.13 -7.80 2.79
CA ALA A 40 -2.57 -8.85 3.70
C ALA A 40 -2.16 -8.52 5.15
N LEU A 41 -3.11 -8.62 6.06
CA LEU A 41 -2.83 -8.64 7.50
C LEU A 41 -2.26 -10.01 7.87
N LEU A 42 -1.32 -10.09 8.80
CA LEU A 42 -0.95 -11.35 9.45
C LEU A 42 -1.73 -11.47 10.77
N PRO A 43 -2.76 -12.35 10.86
CA PRO A 43 -3.52 -12.52 12.09
C PRO A 43 -2.71 -13.16 13.21
N PHE A 44 -3.03 -12.83 14.45
CA PHE A 44 -2.42 -13.41 15.65
C PHE A 44 -3.48 -14.00 16.58
N LYS A 45 -3.09 -15.05 17.30
CA LYS A 45 -3.92 -15.69 18.34
C LYS A 45 -3.00 -16.24 19.44
N LYS A 46 -3.24 -15.84 20.68
CA LYS A 46 -2.40 -16.17 21.84
C LYS A 46 -0.92 -15.79 21.62
N GLY A 47 -0.70 -14.64 21.00
CA GLY A 47 0.64 -14.10 20.71
C GLY A 47 1.42 -14.83 19.62
N GLN A 48 0.81 -15.74 18.88
CA GLN A 48 1.43 -16.49 17.76
C GLN A 48 0.68 -16.21 16.46
N PRO A 49 1.34 -16.32 15.29
CA PRO A 49 0.66 -16.25 14.01
C PRO A 49 -0.48 -17.27 13.91
N ASP A 50 -1.67 -16.80 13.55
CA ASP A 50 -2.83 -17.64 13.30
C ASP A 50 -2.90 -17.98 11.80
N TRP A 51 -2.22 -19.05 11.44
CA TRP A 51 -2.13 -19.47 10.04
C TRP A 51 -3.48 -19.87 9.43
N GLY A 52 -4.37 -20.48 10.21
CA GLY A 52 -5.70 -20.81 9.75
C GLY A 52 -6.52 -19.58 9.38
N SER A 53 -6.47 -18.55 10.21
CA SER A 53 -7.07 -17.24 9.93
C SER A 53 -6.39 -16.53 8.76
N PHE A 54 -5.06 -16.63 8.61
CA PHE A 54 -4.33 -16.06 7.48
C PHE A 54 -4.78 -16.68 6.16
N GLU A 55 -4.83 -18.01 6.08
CA GLU A 55 -5.28 -18.74 4.90
C GLU A 55 -6.75 -18.43 4.57
N SER A 56 -7.62 -18.39 5.59
CA SER A 56 -9.03 -18.02 5.44
C SER A 56 -9.20 -16.61 4.88
N MET A 57 -8.40 -15.66 5.34
CA MET A 57 -8.41 -14.29 4.84
C MET A 57 -7.95 -14.22 3.38
N LEU A 58 -6.88 -14.91 3.00
CA LEU A 58 -6.43 -14.97 1.61
C LEU A 58 -7.50 -15.59 0.70
N HIS A 59 -8.15 -16.67 1.15
CA HIS A 59 -9.26 -17.28 0.43
C HIS A 59 -10.44 -16.32 0.27
N TRP A 60 -10.78 -15.57 1.32
CA TRP A 60 -11.83 -14.56 1.27
C TRP A 60 -11.52 -13.47 0.26
N MET A 61 -10.31 -12.92 0.26
CA MET A 61 -9.86 -11.91 -0.72
C MET A 61 -9.98 -12.45 -2.16
N MET A 62 -9.48 -13.66 -2.40
CA MET A 62 -9.55 -14.30 -3.72
C MET A 62 -10.99 -14.57 -4.16
N LYS A 63 -11.87 -15.02 -3.24
CA LYS A 63 -13.29 -15.19 -3.52
C LYS A 63 -13.98 -13.87 -3.88
N CYS A 64 -13.67 -12.78 -3.19
CA CYS A 64 -14.17 -11.45 -3.53
C CYS A 64 -13.75 -11.05 -4.95
N ALA A 65 -12.49 -11.16 -5.28
CA ALA A 65 -11.96 -10.83 -6.59
C ALA A 65 -12.64 -11.65 -7.69
N LYS A 66 -12.71 -12.97 -7.51
CA LYS A 66 -13.36 -13.89 -8.44
C LYS A 66 -14.86 -13.61 -8.61
N HIS A 67 -15.58 -13.31 -7.51
CA HIS A 67 -17.01 -12.99 -7.56
C HIS A 67 -17.30 -11.77 -8.43
N PHE A 68 -16.47 -10.76 -8.32
CA PHE A 68 -16.62 -9.54 -9.12
C PHE A 68 -15.94 -9.61 -10.49
N GLY A 69 -15.18 -10.65 -10.79
CA GLY A 69 -14.43 -10.79 -12.03
C GLY A 69 -13.33 -9.72 -12.17
N VAL A 70 -12.67 -9.39 -11.04
CA VAL A 70 -11.56 -8.44 -10.98
C VAL A 70 -10.28 -9.15 -10.58
N GLU A 71 -9.15 -8.63 -11.01
CA GLU A 71 -7.84 -9.08 -10.57
C GLU A 71 -7.37 -8.25 -9.37
N ILE A 72 -6.78 -8.93 -8.39
CA ILE A 72 -6.07 -8.30 -7.27
C ILE A 72 -4.62 -8.77 -7.27
N THR A 73 -3.72 -7.87 -6.87
CA THR A 73 -2.35 -8.21 -6.52
C THR A 73 -2.25 -8.22 -5.00
N PHE A 74 -1.81 -9.32 -4.44
CA PHE A 74 -1.58 -9.41 -2.99
C PHE A 74 -0.32 -8.63 -2.62
N VAL A 75 -0.34 -7.96 -1.47
CA VAL A 75 0.86 -7.32 -0.91
C VAL A 75 1.18 -7.99 0.41
N LEU A 76 2.22 -8.79 0.41
CA LEU A 76 2.68 -9.54 1.57
C LEU A 76 3.79 -8.79 2.29
N ASN A 77 3.92 -9.01 3.59
CA ASN A 77 5.00 -8.43 4.37
C ASN A 77 5.15 -6.91 4.20
N ALA A 78 4.02 -6.20 4.07
CA ALA A 78 3.97 -4.74 4.14
C ALA A 78 3.84 -4.28 5.59
N ASP A 79 3.65 -2.98 5.82
CA ASP A 79 3.37 -2.45 7.15
C ASP A 79 2.13 -3.11 7.79
N THR A 80 1.06 -3.32 7.02
CA THR A 80 -0.14 -4.06 7.44
C THR A 80 0.18 -5.49 7.90
N GLY A 81 1.15 -6.15 7.27
CA GLY A 81 1.65 -7.48 7.62
C GLY A 81 2.78 -7.47 8.66
N TYR A 82 2.99 -6.35 9.36
CA TYR A 82 4.00 -6.19 10.43
C TYR A 82 5.45 -6.38 9.99
N VAL A 83 5.82 -6.06 8.77
CA VAL A 83 7.16 -6.31 8.21
C VAL A 83 8.31 -5.83 9.11
N PHE A 84 8.12 -4.75 9.87
CA PHE A 84 9.13 -4.21 10.78
C PHE A 84 9.37 -5.07 12.04
N ASN A 85 8.48 -6.04 12.29
CA ASN A 85 8.49 -6.89 13.48
C ASN A 85 8.72 -8.38 13.16
N LEU A 86 8.78 -8.76 11.87
CA LEU A 86 8.96 -10.16 11.47
C LEU A 86 10.42 -10.60 11.62
N SER A 87 10.63 -11.81 12.11
CA SER A 87 11.91 -12.52 11.91
C SER A 87 12.02 -12.97 10.45
N ASN A 88 13.23 -13.30 9.99
CA ASN A 88 13.41 -13.81 8.62
C ASN A 88 12.59 -15.08 8.36
N GLU A 89 12.53 -15.99 9.35
CA GLU A 89 11.77 -17.22 9.26
C GLU A 89 10.27 -16.94 9.11
N LEU A 90 9.72 -16.04 9.94
CA LEU A 90 8.31 -15.69 9.86
C LEU A 90 7.97 -14.90 8.56
N TYR A 91 8.91 -14.08 8.12
CA TYR A 91 8.80 -13.37 6.83
C TYR A 91 8.70 -14.36 5.67
N GLU A 92 9.55 -15.40 5.65
CA GLU A 92 9.54 -16.44 4.63
C GLU A 92 8.28 -17.32 4.74
N ASP A 93 7.88 -17.72 5.94
CA ASP A 93 6.69 -18.54 6.19
C ASP A 93 5.42 -17.90 5.58
N VAL A 94 5.26 -16.59 5.67
CA VAL A 94 4.14 -15.85 5.05
C VAL A 94 4.13 -16.08 3.53
N ILE A 95 5.27 -15.95 2.86
CA ILE A 95 5.39 -16.09 1.41
C ILE A 95 5.18 -17.54 0.99
N VAL A 96 5.81 -18.49 1.68
CA VAL A 96 5.70 -19.93 1.41
C VAL A 96 4.25 -20.39 1.51
N ARG A 97 3.53 -19.96 2.56
CA ARG A 97 2.11 -20.29 2.71
C ARG A 97 1.26 -19.69 1.61
N PHE A 98 1.48 -18.42 1.28
CA PHE A 98 0.79 -17.81 0.15
C PHE A 98 1.03 -18.58 -1.15
N ARG A 99 2.27 -18.90 -1.48
CA ARG A 99 2.63 -19.66 -2.68
C ARG A 99 2.07 -21.08 -2.70
N SER A 100 1.97 -21.74 -1.54
CA SER A 100 1.36 -23.07 -1.45
C SER A 100 -0.13 -23.07 -1.79
N LEU A 101 -0.84 -21.98 -1.49
CA LEU A 101 -2.27 -21.81 -1.80
C LEU A 101 -2.51 -21.28 -3.22
N TYR A 102 -1.65 -20.38 -3.67
CA TYR A 102 -1.80 -19.63 -4.91
C TYR A 102 -0.47 -19.54 -5.67
N PRO A 103 0.00 -20.65 -6.28
CA PRO A 103 1.32 -20.69 -6.94
C PRO A 103 1.46 -19.68 -8.06
N ASP A 104 0.38 -19.39 -8.80
CA ASP A 104 0.38 -18.53 -9.98
C ASP A 104 -0.12 -17.09 -9.69
N ALA A 105 -0.53 -16.77 -8.45
CA ALA A 105 -1.05 -15.45 -8.15
C ALA A 105 0.06 -14.42 -8.04
N SER A 106 -0.18 -13.23 -8.58
CA SER A 106 0.75 -12.10 -8.46
C SER A 106 0.80 -11.57 -7.03
N PHE A 107 2.01 -11.31 -6.53
CA PHE A 107 2.19 -10.65 -5.24
C PHE A 107 3.38 -9.68 -5.26
N ILE A 108 3.27 -8.66 -4.43
CA ILE A 108 4.33 -7.72 -4.08
C ILE A 108 4.83 -8.09 -2.69
N SER A 109 6.14 -8.14 -2.47
CA SER A 109 6.69 -8.34 -1.12
C SER A 109 7.30 -7.05 -0.58
N GLY A 110 6.86 -6.61 0.60
CA GLY A 110 7.53 -5.56 1.34
C GLY A 110 8.88 -6.05 1.88
N VAL A 111 9.94 -5.29 1.69
CA VAL A 111 11.29 -5.62 2.19
C VAL A 111 11.80 -4.49 3.07
N THR A 112 12.38 -4.83 4.23
CA THR A 112 12.89 -3.84 5.20
C THR A 112 14.29 -4.19 5.66
N ALA A 113 14.92 -3.25 6.38
CA ALA A 113 16.24 -3.43 6.93
C ALA A 113 16.21 -4.34 8.18
N VAL A 114 16.82 -5.50 8.10
CA VAL A 114 16.93 -6.48 9.17
C VAL A 114 18.16 -6.22 10.03
N GLY A 115 18.01 -6.17 11.35
CA GLY A 115 19.12 -5.95 12.29
C GLY A 115 19.83 -4.59 12.13
N ALA A 116 19.17 -3.62 11.51
CA ALA A 116 19.74 -2.31 11.26
C ALA A 116 19.86 -1.50 12.56
N SER A 117 20.98 -0.79 12.70
CA SER A 117 21.10 0.28 13.70
C SER A 117 20.16 1.45 13.31
N PRO A 118 19.48 2.09 14.27
CA PRO A 118 18.66 3.28 13.98
C PRO A 118 19.42 4.46 13.40
N THR A 119 20.74 4.52 13.61
CA THR A 119 21.59 5.66 13.27
C THR A 119 22.67 5.35 12.23
N ASP A 120 22.87 4.08 11.86
CA ASP A 120 23.91 3.66 10.91
C ASP A 120 23.28 2.90 9.76
N PHE A 121 23.03 3.59 8.67
CA PHE A 121 22.44 3.01 7.47
C PHE A 121 23.43 2.10 6.75
N LYS A 122 22.98 0.87 6.46
CA LYS A 122 23.68 -0.09 5.59
C LYS A 122 22.68 -0.72 4.64
N ALA A 123 22.90 -0.56 3.33
CA ALA A 123 22.06 -1.17 2.31
C ALA A 123 21.99 -2.71 2.45
N SER A 124 23.09 -3.34 2.92
CA SER A 124 23.16 -4.79 3.17
C SER A 124 22.13 -5.29 4.19
N CYS A 125 21.58 -4.43 5.04
CA CYS A 125 20.51 -4.82 5.97
C CYS A 125 19.20 -5.18 5.24
N TYR A 126 19.01 -4.75 3.99
CA TYR A 126 17.85 -5.13 3.17
C TYR A 126 18.03 -6.47 2.45
N HIS A 127 19.29 -6.95 2.31
CA HIS A 127 19.59 -8.16 1.54
C HIS A 127 18.86 -9.41 2.03
N PRO A 128 18.74 -9.69 3.35
CA PRO A 128 18.06 -10.91 3.79
C PRO A 128 16.61 -11.00 3.28
N HIS A 129 15.84 -9.91 3.40
CA HIS A 129 14.46 -9.91 2.91
C HIS A 129 14.38 -9.87 1.39
N LEU A 130 15.32 -9.22 0.69
CA LEU A 130 15.39 -9.24 -0.77
C LEU A 130 15.67 -10.66 -1.29
N GLU A 131 16.65 -11.35 -0.73
CA GLU A 131 17.02 -12.72 -1.11
C GLU A 131 15.84 -13.69 -0.89
N ILE A 132 15.19 -13.63 0.27
CA ILE A 132 14.01 -14.45 0.56
C ILE A 132 12.88 -14.11 -0.43
N ALA A 133 12.52 -12.85 -0.58
CA ALA A 133 11.41 -12.45 -1.45
C ALA A 133 11.64 -12.89 -2.89
N GLN A 134 12.82 -12.62 -3.46
CA GLN A 134 13.15 -12.91 -4.86
C GLN A 134 13.25 -14.41 -5.14
N ALA A 135 13.58 -15.24 -4.14
CA ALA A 135 13.55 -16.70 -4.27
C ALA A 135 12.13 -17.27 -4.52
N HIS A 136 11.08 -16.47 -4.32
CA HIS A 136 9.69 -16.88 -4.49
C HIS A 136 8.95 -16.12 -5.62
N ASP A 137 9.68 -15.56 -6.57
CA ASP A 137 9.16 -14.92 -7.79
C ASP A 137 8.05 -13.86 -7.54
N PRO A 138 8.27 -12.81 -6.74
CA PRO A 138 7.33 -11.72 -6.61
C PRO A 138 7.25 -10.95 -7.93
N CYS A 139 6.09 -10.40 -8.26
CA CYS A 139 6.01 -9.51 -9.42
C CYS A 139 6.76 -8.19 -9.19
N GLU A 140 6.85 -7.77 -7.95
CA GLU A 140 7.59 -6.58 -7.49
C GLU A 140 8.02 -6.75 -6.05
N VAL A 141 9.07 -6.03 -5.64
CA VAL A 141 9.40 -5.78 -4.23
C VAL A 141 9.08 -4.34 -3.87
N MET A 142 8.63 -4.11 -2.64
CA MET A 142 8.37 -2.76 -2.13
C MET A 142 9.38 -2.43 -1.03
N ILE A 143 10.24 -1.44 -1.29
CA ILE A 143 11.26 -1.01 -0.34
C ILE A 143 10.60 -0.21 0.77
N MET A 144 10.46 -0.85 1.92
CA MET A 144 9.98 -0.21 3.14
C MET A 144 11.07 0.70 3.70
N THR A 145 10.66 1.86 4.17
CA THR A 145 11.62 2.78 4.79
C THR A 145 12.18 2.23 6.12
N SER A 146 13.27 2.80 6.63
CA SER A 146 13.83 2.48 7.94
C SER A 146 14.28 3.75 8.66
N GLN A 147 14.44 3.66 9.98
CA GLN A 147 14.84 4.82 10.76
C GLN A 147 16.20 5.37 10.31
N ALA A 148 17.18 4.50 10.07
CA ALA A 148 18.50 4.90 9.59
C ALA A 148 18.45 5.54 8.19
N LEU A 149 17.60 5.03 7.30
CA LEU A 149 17.39 5.58 5.96
C LEU A 149 16.77 6.98 6.02
N ASN A 150 15.80 7.19 6.89
CA ASN A 150 15.14 8.49 7.07
C ASN A 150 16.01 9.52 7.81
N ALA A 151 17.02 9.08 8.57
CA ALA A 151 17.97 9.99 9.21
C ALA A 151 18.99 10.59 8.23
N LEU A 152 19.05 10.09 6.98
CA LEU A 152 19.92 10.63 5.94
C LEU A 152 19.33 11.91 5.33
N ASP A 153 20.19 12.83 4.91
CA ASP A 153 19.78 13.93 4.04
C ASP A 153 19.31 13.41 2.67
N ALA A 154 18.63 14.24 1.88
CA ALA A 154 18.03 13.83 0.63
C ALA A 154 19.02 13.19 -0.37
N ASN A 155 20.25 13.72 -0.50
CA ASN A 155 21.27 13.18 -1.41
C ASN A 155 21.72 11.80 -0.95
N ARG A 156 22.07 11.64 0.33
CA ARG A 156 22.46 10.35 0.89
C ARG A 156 21.33 9.36 0.87
N ARG A 157 20.08 9.81 1.05
CA ARG A 157 18.89 8.96 0.97
C ARG A 157 18.69 8.42 -0.47
N ARG A 158 18.85 9.27 -1.49
CA ARG A 158 18.88 8.83 -2.89
C ARG A 158 19.94 7.75 -3.11
N ASP A 159 21.18 8.02 -2.73
CA ASP A 159 22.29 7.09 -2.93
C ASP A 159 22.08 5.77 -2.17
N ALA A 160 21.42 5.84 -1.01
CA ALA A 160 21.03 4.67 -0.23
C ALA A 160 20.00 3.81 -0.97
N TYR A 161 18.95 4.41 -1.55
CA TYR A 161 17.99 3.68 -2.39
C TYR A 161 18.65 3.05 -3.62
N PHE A 162 19.54 3.78 -4.30
CA PHE A 162 20.28 3.25 -5.45
C PHE A 162 21.16 2.07 -5.05
N LYS A 163 21.78 2.14 -3.86
CA LYS A 163 22.58 1.04 -3.32
C LYS A 163 21.75 -0.20 -2.97
N ILE A 164 20.52 -0.02 -2.46
CA ILE A 164 19.59 -1.14 -2.28
C ILE A 164 19.22 -1.72 -3.66
N ALA A 165 18.96 -0.86 -4.64
CA ALA A 165 18.54 -1.27 -5.99
C ALA A 165 19.55 -2.16 -6.72
N GLU A 166 20.86 -2.07 -6.39
CA GLU A 166 21.90 -2.95 -6.97
C GLU A 166 21.64 -4.45 -6.76
N LYS A 167 20.84 -4.81 -5.74
CA LYS A 167 20.49 -6.20 -5.40
C LYS A 167 19.07 -6.60 -5.80
N ILE A 168 18.35 -5.70 -6.44
CA ILE A 168 16.99 -5.96 -6.88
C ILE A 168 17.00 -6.56 -8.28
N GLU A 169 16.38 -7.71 -8.46
CA GLU A 169 16.32 -8.45 -9.72
C GLU A 169 14.97 -8.26 -10.44
N VAL A 170 13.93 -7.88 -9.71
CA VAL A 170 12.57 -7.61 -10.19
C VAL A 170 12.25 -6.11 -10.14
N PRO A 171 11.16 -5.62 -10.75
CA PRO A 171 10.73 -4.23 -10.56
C PRO A 171 10.51 -3.89 -9.09
N ALA A 172 10.76 -2.64 -8.70
CA ALA A 172 10.63 -2.20 -7.31
C ALA A 172 9.72 -0.99 -7.15
N LEU A 173 8.98 -1.00 -6.05
CA LEU A 173 8.25 0.16 -5.54
C LEU A 173 9.03 0.77 -4.37
N VAL A 174 8.98 2.08 -4.22
CA VAL A 174 9.41 2.75 -3.00
C VAL A 174 8.20 3.04 -2.11
N HIS A 175 8.37 3.02 -0.79
CA HIS A 175 7.28 3.32 0.14
C HIS A 175 7.50 4.66 0.82
N ALA A 176 6.72 5.65 0.43
CA ALA A 176 6.62 6.93 1.13
C ALA A 176 5.67 6.78 2.32
N LEU A 177 6.25 6.70 3.51
CA LEU A 177 5.52 6.55 4.77
C LEU A 177 5.68 7.81 5.61
N GLU A 178 4.60 8.24 6.24
CA GLU A 178 4.57 9.45 7.05
C GLU A 178 4.67 9.21 8.56
N PRO A 179 5.01 10.26 9.35
CA PRO A 179 5.12 10.16 10.81
C PRO A 179 3.86 9.68 11.52
N ALA A 180 2.68 9.86 10.92
CA ALA A 180 1.43 9.35 11.45
C ALA A 180 1.40 7.82 11.57
N PHE A 181 2.17 7.11 10.73
CA PHE A 181 2.29 5.64 10.76
C PHE A 181 3.45 5.17 11.61
N VAL A 182 4.62 5.81 11.46
CA VAL A 182 5.80 5.53 12.28
C VAL A 182 6.52 6.84 12.59
N PRO A 183 6.83 7.14 13.88
CA PRO A 183 7.30 8.48 14.30
C PRO A 183 8.60 8.94 13.64
N TRP A 184 9.42 8.02 13.14
CA TRP A 184 10.70 8.31 12.49
C TRP A 184 10.59 8.41 10.96
N ALA A 185 9.41 8.24 10.38
CA ALA A 185 9.22 8.40 8.93
C ALA A 185 9.41 9.86 8.53
N THR A 186 9.89 10.06 7.31
CA THR A 186 10.08 11.38 6.71
C THR A 186 9.53 11.33 5.29
N PRO A 187 8.59 12.20 4.93
CA PRO A 187 8.09 12.30 3.57
C PRO A 187 9.22 12.48 2.56
N PHE A 188 9.01 12.07 1.33
CA PHE A 188 9.96 12.32 0.26
C PHE A 188 9.82 13.75 -0.23
N GLU A 189 10.93 14.45 -0.30
CA GLU A 189 10.97 15.74 -0.98
C GLU A 189 10.76 15.54 -2.50
N PRO A 190 10.14 16.50 -3.21
CA PRO A 190 9.89 16.40 -4.65
C PRO A 190 11.13 16.06 -5.47
N TRP A 191 12.29 16.63 -5.10
CA TRP A 191 13.55 16.32 -5.76
C TRP A 191 13.97 14.85 -5.57
N LEU A 192 13.88 14.32 -4.35
CA LEU A 192 14.21 12.91 -4.09
C LEU A 192 13.31 11.97 -4.87
N LEU A 193 12.00 12.24 -4.86
CA LEU A 193 11.05 11.46 -5.64
C LEU A 193 11.40 11.45 -7.13
N HIS A 194 11.70 12.62 -7.70
CA HIS A 194 12.10 12.71 -9.09
C HIS A 194 13.35 11.86 -9.39
N GLN A 195 14.36 11.91 -8.51
CA GLN A 195 15.57 11.09 -8.69
C GLN A 195 15.28 9.59 -8.64
N LEU A 196 14.40 9.15 -7.72
CA LEU A 196 13.98 7.76 -7.64
C LEU A 196 13.17 7.36 -8.88
N ALA A 197 12.27 8.22 -9.34
CA ALA A 197 11.43 7.96 -10.51
C ALA A 197 12.22 7.92 -11.84
N CYS A 198 13.41 8.49 -11.89
CA CYS A 198 14.33 8.39 -13.04
C CYS A 198 15.20 7.12 -13.02
N HIS A 199 15.18 6.34 -11.95
CA HIS A 199 16.00 5.13 -11.86
C HIS A 199 15.25 3.91 -12.41
N GLU A 200 15.87 3.17 -13.30
CA GLU A 200 15.27 2.05 -14.08
C GLU A 200 14.61 0.95 -13.23
N LYS A 201 15.09 0.72 -12.00
CA LYS A 201 14.54 -0.31 -11.10
C LYS A 201 13.25 0.12 -10.40
N PHE A 202 13.04 1.42 -10.23
CA PHE A 202 11.87 1.92 -9.52
C PHE A 202 10.74 2.24 -10.49
N VAL A 203 9.76 1.34 -10.56
CA VAL A 203 8.60 1.46 -11.46
C VAL A 203 7.43 2.19 -10.83
N GLY A 204 7.49 2.50 -9.55
CA GLY A 204 6.43 3.20 -8.84
C GLY A 204 6.72 3.37 -7.35
N GLY A 205 5.72 3.91 -6.66
CA GLY A 205 5.79 4.07 -5.21
C GLY A 205 4.43 4.01 -4.55
N LYS A 206 4.37 3.37 -3.37
CA LYS A 206 3.23 3.50 -2.48
C LYS A 206 3.35 4.81 -1.72
N ILE A 207 2.32 5.64 -1.80
CA ILE A 207 2.24 6.92 -1.11
C ILE A 207 1.25 6.79 0.03
N SER A 208 1.78 6.62 1.26
CA SER A 208 1.00 6.54 2.49
C SER A 208 1.06 7.90 3.21
N THR A 209 0.31 8.83 2.68
CA THR A 209 0.05 10.13 3.28
C THR A 209 -1.43 10.22 3.65
N LEU A 210 -1.79 10.80 4.76
CA LEU A 210 -3.18 11.07 5.12
C LEU A 210 -3.62 12.44 4.55
N ASP A 211 -3.04 12.82 3.41
CA ASP A 211 -3.22 14.10 2.73
C ASP A 211 -3.44 13.87 1.22
N GLU A 212 -4.70 13.86 0.80
CA GLU A 212 -5.08 13.69 -0.61
C GLU A 212 -4.42 14.71 -1.55
N PRO A 213 -4.35 16.01 -1.26
CA PRO A 213 -3.61 16.99 -2.06
C PRO A 213 -2.15 16.61 -2.29
N HIS A 214 -1.46 16.09 -1.29
CA HIS A 214 -0.08 15.63 -1.40
C HIS A 214 0.03 14.47 -2.41
N PHE A 215 -0.85 13.47 -2.30
CA PHE A 215 -0.90 12.36 -3.26
C PHE A 215 -1.16 12.84 -4.69
N LEU A 216 -2.14 13.73 -4.88
CA LEU A 216 -2.48 14.28 -6.18
C LEU A 216 -1.34 15.10 -6.79
N TYR A 217 -0.60 15.84 -5.97
CA TYR A 217 0.61 16.55 -6.41
C TYR A 217 1.66 15.57 -6.97
N TRP A 218 1.94 14.48 -6.28
CA TRP A 218 2.88 13.47 -6.76
C TRP A 218 2.44 12.84 -8.09
N ALA A 219 1.17 12.46 -8.14
CA ALA A 219 0.60 11.85 -9.33
C ALA A 219 0.67 12.78 -10.55
N SER A 220 0.35 14.05 -10.35
CA SER A 220 0.44 15.09 -11.39
C SER A 220 1.88 15.30 -11.83
N MET A 221 2.81 15.42 -10.89
CA MET A 221 4.24 15.62 -11.20
C MET A 221 4.80 14.45 -12.03
N CYS A 222 4.53 13.21 -11.64
CA CYS A 222 5.01 12.04 -12.39
C CYS A 222 4.44 12.01 -13.82
N ARG A 223 3.16 12.30 -13.98
CA ARG A 223 2.50 12.36 -15.29
C ARG A 223 3.05 13.51 -16.14
N ASP A 224 3.16 14.71 -15.59
CA ASP A 224 3.56 15.92 -16.31
C ASP A 224 5.03 15.85 -16.76
N LEU A 225 5.87 15.14 -16.02
CA LEU A 225 7.25 14.86 -16.41
C LEU A 225 7.42 13.62 -17.30
N GLY A 226 6.33 12.92 -17.61
CA GLY A 226 6.36 11.73 -18.47
C GLY A 226 7.23 10.58 -17.91
N LEU A 227 7.29 10.46 -16.58
CA LEU A 227 8.10 9.43 -15.92
C LEU A 227 7.42 8.06 -16.01
N ASN A 228 8.20 7.01 -16.18
CA ASN A 228 7.75 5.61 -16.09
C ASN A 228 7.54 5.16 -14.64
N PHE A 229 7.26 6.08 -13.75
CA PHE A 229 7.05 5.84 -12.34
C PHE A 229 5.56 6.05 -12.01
N VAL A 230 4.91 4.99 -11.51
CA VAL A 230 3.48 5.01 -11.23
C VAL A 230 3.23 5.15 -9.73
N PRO A 231 2.68 6.28 -9.27
CA PRO A 231 2.27 6.44 -7.89
C PRO A 231 1.05 5.55 -7.59
N HIS A 232 1.13 4.74 -6.53
CA HIS A 232 0.03 3.96 -6.01
C HIS A 232 -0.56 4.70 -4.81
N SER A 233 -1.85 4.92 -4.79
CA SER A 233 -2.51 5.42 -3.59
C SER A 233 -2.40 4.36 -2.49
N GLY A 234 -1.61 4.66 -1.47
CA GLY A 234 -1.54 3.90 -0.23
C GLY A 234 -2.30 4.58 0.88
N ASP A 235 -2.91 5.66 0.52
CA ASP A 235 -3.70 6.54 1.33
C ASP A 235 -5.17 6.21 1.09
N ASP A 236 -5.75 5.58 2.06
CA ASP A 236 -7.14 5.14 1.98
C ASP A 236 -8.13 6.34 1.98
N PHE A 237 -7.63 7.57 2.09
CA PHE A 237 -8.41 8.80 1.90
C PHE A 237 -8.51 9.25 0.44
N GLY A 238 -7.56 8.90 -0.40
CA GLY A 238 -7.48 9.34 -1.80
C GLY A 238 -8.06 8.38 -2.83
N ILE A 239 -8.82 7.36 -2.45
CA ILE A 239 -9.24 6.28 -3.33
C ILE A 239 -10.04 6.77 -4.53
N ALA A 240 -11.04 7.61 -4.32
CA ALA A 240 -11.89 8.11 -5.40
C ALA A 240 -11.08 8.93 -6.42
N SER A 241 -10.16 9.75 -5.94
CA SER A 241 -9.29 10.59 -6.78
C SER A 241 -8.26 9.75 -7.54
N ALA A 242 -7.65 8.76 -6.89
CA ALA A 242 -6.73 7.84 -7.54
C ALA A 242 -7.41 7.11 -8.72
N ILE A 243 -8.60 6.59 -8.49
CA ILE A 243 -9.36 5.89 -9.53
C ILE A 243 -9.73 6.85 -10.67
N ARG A 244 -10.20 8.08 -10.39
CA ARG A 244 -10.49 9.09 -11.43
C ARG A 244 -9.28 9.39 -12.29
N MET A 245 -8.09 9.36 -11.72
CA MET A 245 -6.83 9.57 -12.45
C MET A 245 -6.32 8.32 -13.15
N GLY A 246 -6.99 7.17 -13.02
CA GLY A 246 -6.52 5.90 -13.54
C GLY A 246 -5.28 5.37 -12.83
N LEU A 247 -5.07 5.75 -11.56
CA LEU A 247 -3.92 5.34 -10.78
C LEU A 247 -4.21 4.06 -10.00
N PRO A 248 -3.20 3.21 -9.81
CA PRO A 248 -3.35 2.00 -9.02
C PRO A 248 -3.56 2.31 -7.54
N LEU A 249 -4.22 1.38 -6.86
CA LEU A 249 -4.43 1.39 -5.43
C LEU A 249 -3.51 0.35 -4.77
N LEU A 250 -2.82 0.71 -3.70
CA LEU A 250 -2.10 -0.21 -2.83
C LEU A 250 -2.53 0.04 -1.38
N ILE A 251 -3.64 -0.56 -0.99
CA ILE A 251 -4.41 -0.19 0.19
C ILE A 251 -4.04 -1.05 1.39
N GLY A 252 -3.71 -0.40 2.51
CA GLY A 252 -3.28 -1.04 3.75
C GLY A 252 -4.41 -1.76 4.47
N ALA A 253 -5.54 -1.09 4.71
CA ALA A 253 -6.69 -1.66 5.38
C ALA A 253 -7.74 -2.24 4.42
N GLY A 254 -7.51 -2.15 3.12
CA GLY A 254 -8.44 -2.61 2.09
C GLY A 254 -8.86 -4.07 2.22
N VAL A 255 -8.08 -4.89 2.92
CA VAL A 255 -8.49 -6.26 3.27
C VAL A 255 -9.79 -6.27 4.06
N SER A 256 -10.03 -5.33 4.96
CA SER A 256 -11.26 -5.26 5.76
C SER A 256 -12.51 -4.89 4.96
N ALA A 257 -12.34 -4.28 3.78
CA ALA A 257 -13.42 -3.84 2.89
C ALA A 257 -13.31 -4.47 1.47
N CYS A 258 -12.63 -5.61 1.35
CA CYS A 258 -12.34 -6.26 0.08
C CYS A 258 -13.56 -6.41 -0.87
N PRO A 259 -14.78 -6.79 -0.42
CA PRO A 259 -15.95 -6.83 -1.30
C PRO A 259 -16.31 -5.48 -1.91
N LEU A 260 -16.23 -4.40 -1.13
CA LEU A 260 -16.55 -3.04 -1.61
C LEU A 260 -15.53 -2.57 -2.66
N ILE A 261 -14.25 -2.81 -2.43
CA ILE A 261 -13.19 -2.43 -3.36
C ILE A 261 -13.30 -3.21 -4.66
N CYS A 262 -13.50 -4.53 -4.60
CA CYS A 262 -13.68 -5.36 -5.78
C CYS A 262 -14.93 -4.96 -6.58
N ALA A 263 -16.03 -4.65 -5.89
CA ALA A 263 -17.24 -4.16 -6.53
C ALA A 263 -17.01 -2.79 -7.19
N ALA A 264 -16.34 -1.88 -6.49
CA ALA A 264 -16.01 -0.56 -7.01
C ALA A 264 -15.14 -0.68 -8.27
N LYS A 265 -14.10 -1.52 -8.26
CA LYS A 265 -13.26 -1.79 -9.42
C LYS A 265 -14.07 -2.35 -10.60
N LYS A 266 -14.97 -3.31 -10.36
CA LYS A 266 -15.84 -3.89 -11.40
C LYS A 266 -16.70 -2.86 -12.10
N TYR A 267 -17.27 -1.93 -11.34
CA TYR A 267 -18.19 -0.92 -11.86
C TYR A 267 -17.49 0.35 -12.34
N TRP A 268 -16.16 0.43 -12.17
CA TRP A 268 -15.38 1.54 -12.66
C TRP A 268 -15.36 1.55 -14.19
N ARG A 269 -15.74 2.68 -14.78
CA ARG A 269 -15.58 2.94 -16.21
C ARG A 269 -15.12 4.39 -16.38
N LYS A 270 -14.10 4.61 -17.21
CA LYS A 270 -13.47 5.91 -17.41
C LYS A 270 -14.45 6.98 -17.87
N ASP A 271 -15.40 6.59 -18.73
CA ASP A 271 -16.26 7.53 -19.45
C ASP A 271 -17.72 7.55 -18.95
N ASP A 272 -18.11 6.65 -18.05
CA ASP A 272 -19.46 6.55 -17.52
C ASP A 272 -19.41 6.39 -16.00
N PHE A 273 -19.44 7.54 -15.32
CA PHE A 273 -19.39 7.59 -13.87
C PHE A 273 -20.71 7.08 -13.28
N ASP A 274 -20.83 5.76 -13.14
CA ASP A 274 -21.99 5.14 -12.52
C ASP A 274 -22.15 5.63 -11.08
N SER A 275 -23.30 6.22 -10.78
CA SER A 275 -23.65 6.73 -9.45
C SER A 275 -23.56 5.64 -8.35
N ARG A 276 -23.66 4.37 -8.74
CA ARG A 276 -23.47 3.22 -7.84
C ARG A 276 -22.04 3.11 -7.36
N VAL A 277 -21.06 3.32 -8.26
CA VAL A 277 -19.64 3.30 -7.94
C VAL A 277 -19.31 4.39 -6.92
N TYR A 278 -19.87 5.58 -7.11
CA TYR A 278 -19.66 6.68 -6.17
C TYR A 278 -20.13 6.34 -4.75
N LYS A 279 -21.30 5.72 -4.62
CA LYS A 279 -21.82 5.29 -3.32
C LYS A 279 -20.96 4.21 -2.65
N LEU A 280 -20.37 3.30 -3.45
CA LEU A 280 -19.42 2.31 -2.93
C LEU A 280 -18.16 2.98 -2.41
N PHE A 281 -17.61 3.95 -3.16
CA PHE A 281 -16.45 4.71 -2.70
C PHE A 281 -16.72 5.51 -1.44
N GLU A 282 -17.86 6.20 -1.37
CA GLU A 282 -18.25 6.92 -0.14
C GLU A 282 -18.36 5.98 1.07
N ALA A 283 -18.92 4.78 0.87
CA ALA A 283 -19.06 3.81 1.94
C ALA A 283 -17.70 3.29 2.38
N PHE A 284 -16.83 2.97 1.43
CA PHE A 284 -15.49 2.52 1.69
C PHE A 284 -14.66 3.61 2.36
N GLN A 285 -14.66 4.82 1.81
CA GLN A 285 -13.97 5.97 2.38
C GLN A 285 -14.38 6.22 3.84
N SER A 286 -15.69 6.19 4.14
CA SER A 286 -16.18 6.40 5.50
C SER A 286 -15.70 5.33 6.49
N LEU A 287 -15.47 4.10 6.03
CA LEU A 287 -14.90 3.04 6.86
C LEU A 287 -13.40 3.26 7.08
N GLU A 288 -12.67 3.57 6.01
CA GLU A 288 -11.23 3.80 6.06
C GLU A 288 -10.86 5.03 6.89
N ASP A 289 -11.62 6.12 6.80
CA ASP A 289 -11.46 7.32 7.65
C ASP A 289 -11.47 6.98 9.14
N LEU A 290 -12.32 6.04 9.54
CA LEU A 290 -12.38 5.59 10.93
C LEU A 290 -11.26 4.61 11.29
N VAL A 291 -10.88 3.73 10.38
CA VAL A 291 -9.77 2.79 10.56
C VAL A 291 -8.46 3.55 10.73
N PHE A 292 -8.20 4.54 9.88
CA PHE A 292 -6.98 5.35 9.89
C PHE A 292 -7.05 6.60 10.79
N ARG A 293 -8.12 6.78 11.55
CA ARG A 293 -8.20 7.94 12.44
C ARG A 293 -6.97 8.06 13.34
N LEU A 294 -6.54 9.28 13.54
CA LEU A 294 -5.44 9.58 14.44
C LEU A 294 -5.85 9.34 15.90
N ASP A 295 -4.95 8.84 16.69
CA ASP A 295 -5.09 8.80 18.14
C ASP A 295 -4.75 10.16 18.79
N ASN A 296 -4.81 10.23 20.12
CA ASN A 296 -4.47 11.45 20.88
C ASN A 296 -3.00 11.90 20.73
N LYS A 297 -2.15 11.07 20.15
CA LYS A 297 -0.74 11.35 19.88
C LYS A 297 -0.47 11.67 18.41
N GLY A 298 -1.52 11.71 17.57
CA GLY A 298 -1.40 11.94 16.14
C GLY A 298 -0.94 10.70 15.36
N SER A 299 -1.10 9.49 15.92
CA SER A 299 -0.72 8.24 15.27
C SER A 299 -1.93 7.56 14.62
N ALA A 300 -1.75 7.11 13.38
CA ALA A 300 -2.67 6.24 12.66
C ALA A 300 -2.32 4.74 12.84
N ALA A 301 -1.19 4.39 13.46
CA ALA A 301 -0.64 3.03 13.51
C ALA A 301 -1.60 1.97 14.09
N GLY A 302 -2.58 2.40 14.92
CA GLY A 302 -3.63 1.53 15.43
C GLY A 302 -4.62 0.99 14.38
N TYR A 303 -4.48 1.36 13.10
CA TYR A 303 -5.34 0.87 12.01
C TYR A 303 -5.31 -0.66 11.88
N LYS A 304 -4.19 -1.31 12.19
CA LYS A 304 -4.04 -2.77 12.16
C LYS A 304 -5.00 -3.46 13.14
N HIS A 305 -5.16 -2.89 14.34
CA HIS A 305 -6.13 -3.39 15.32
C HIS A 305 -7.57 -3.18 14.84
N SER A 306 -7.89 -2.00 14.32
CA SER A 306 -9.21 -1.72 13.73
C SER A 306 -9.53 -2.70 12.60
N THR A 307 -8.58 -2.94 11.70
CA THR A 307 -8.69 -3.93 10.61
C THR A 307 -8.95 -5.35 11.14
N ALA A 308 -8.19 -5.78 12.16
CA ALA A 308 -8.37 -7.09 12.78
C ALA A 308 -9.77 -7.23 13.44
N GLU A 309 -10.27 -6.19 14.12
CA GLU A 309 -11.62 -6.19 14.69
C GLU A 309 -12.70 -6.34 13.61
N ILE A 310 -12.57 -5.63 12.49
CA ILE A 310 -13.49 -5.75 11.35
C ILE A 310 -13.47 -7.18 10.79
N LEU A 311 -12.30 -7.71 10.49
CA LEU A 311 -12.16 -9.07 9.93
C LEU A 311 -12.72 -10.14 10.86
N GLN A 312 -12.52 -9.99 12.18
CA GLN A 312 -13.10 -10.89 13.16
C GLN A 312 -14.63 -10.79 13.19
N MET A 313 -15.19 -9.57 13.17
CA MET A 313 -16.65 -9.38 13.14
C MET A 313 -17.29 -9.94 11.86
N LEU A 314 -16.56 -9.90 10.75
CA LEU A 314 -16.99 -10.50 9.48
C LEU A 314 -16.81 -12.03 9.46
N GLY A 315 -16.22 -12.63 10.48
CA GLY A 315 -15.95 -14.06 10.55
C GLY A 315 -14.84 -14.53 9.58
N VAL A 316 -13.99 -13.61 9.14
CA VAL A 316 -12.87 -13.89 8.22
C VAL A 316 -11.66 -14.44 8.99
N ILE A 317 -11.44 -13.93 10.20
CA ILE A 317 -10.39 -14.39 11.12
C ILE A 317 -10.98 -14.71 12.50
N ASP A 318 -10.29 -15.56 13.25
CA ASP A 318 -10.74 -16.03 14.57
C ASP A 318 -10.52 -15.04 15.70
N SER A 319 -9.47 -14.22 15.61
CA SER A 319 -9.02 -13.33 16.69
C SER A 319 -8.65 -11.95 16.14
N ALA A 320 -8.98 -10.90 16.89
CA ALA A 320 -8.54 -9.53 16.60
C ALA A 320 -7.19 -9.18 17.25
N GLU A 321 -6.47 -10.18 17.80
CA GLU A 321 -5.14 -9.95 18.33
C GLU A 321 -4.19 -9.47 17.24
N ILE A 322 -3.34 -8.49 17.58
CA ILE A 322 -2.29 -7.97 16.70
C ILE A 322 -0.93 -8.53 17.12
N HIS A 323 0.09 -8.29 16.30
CA HIS A 323 1.46 -8.73 16.60
C HIS A 323 1.90 -8.28 18.02
N PRO A 324 2.47 -9.18 18.87
CA PRO A 324 2.79 -8.86 20.27
C PRO A 324 3.75 -7.67 20.46
N ALA A 325 4.63 -7.45 19.49
CA ALA A 325 5.54 -6.30 19.51
C ALA A 325 4.93 -5.00 18.97
N CYS A 326 3.66 -5.03 18.51
CA CYS A 326 2.97 -3.85 18.03
C CYS A 326 2.29 -3.15 19.24
N PRO A 327 2.71 -1.92 19.62
CA PRO A 327 2.16 -1.24 20.78
C PRO A 327 0.82 -0.54 20.49
N ASP A 328 0.38 -0.55 19.24
CA ASP A 328 -0.66 0.36 18.74
C ASP A 328 -2.07 -0.23 18.88
N LEU A 329 -2.42 -0.67 20.09
CA LEU A 329 -3.76 -1.07 20.44
C LEU A 329 -4.69 0.15 20.51
N ARG A 330 -5.85 0.05 19.88
CA ARG A 330 -6.96 0.98 20.10
C ARG A 330 -7.57 0.77 21.47
N SER A 331 -8.32 1.76 21.94
CA SER A 331 -9.04 1.68 23.22
C SER A 331 -10.03 0.50 23.29
N GLY A 332 -10.45 0.13 24.49
CA GLY A 332 -11.32 -1.04 24.71
C GLY A 332 -12.74 -0.93 24.12
N ASP A 333 -13.14 0.22 23.56
CA ASP A 333 -14.39 0.43 22.82
C ASP A 333 -14.24 0.26 21.29
N GLU A 334 -13.05 -0.13 20.81
CA GLU A 334 -12.76 -0.23 19.37
C GLU A 334 -13.72 -1.13 18.62
N ARG A 335 -13.99 -2.32 19.16
CA ARG A 335 -14.93 -3.26 18.56
C ARG A 335 -16.32 -2.64 18.36
N ALA A 336 -16.86 -1.94 19.38
CA ALA A 336 -18.16 -1.28 19.28
C ALA A 336 -18.15 -0.18 18.22
N ARG A 337 -17.07 0.57 18.14
CA ARG A 337 -16.87 1.63 17.15
C ARG A 337 -16.80 1.08 15.72
N MET A 338 -16.04 0.01 15.51
CA MET A 338 -15.96 -0.64 14.21
C MET A 338 -17.29 -1.30 13.82
N GLN A 339 -18.02 -1.85 14.78
CA GLN A 339 -19.36 -2.39 14.55
C GLN A 339 -20.34 -1.30 14.05
N GLU A 340 -20.31 -0.13 14.65
CA GLU A 340 -21.12 1.01 14.21
C GLU A 340 -20.69 1.49 12.82
N ALA A 341 -19.38 1.58 12.57
CA ALA A 341 -18.82 1.99 11.30
C ALA A 341 -19.21 1.07 10.12
N LEU A 342 -19.36 -0.23 10.37
CA LEU A 342 -19.75 -1.21 9.38
C LEU A 342 -21.22 -1.11 8.95
N ILE A 343 -22.10 -0.52 9.75
CA ILE A 343 -23.55 -0.46 9.47
C ILE A 343 -23.81 0.22 8.11
N ARG A 344 -23.15 1.34 7.83
CA ARG A 344 -23.37 2.11 6.59
C ARG A 344 -22.87 1.36 5.35
N PRO A 345 -21.61 0.89 5.30
CA PRO A 345 -21.12 0.09 4.18
C PRO A 345 -21.97 -1.15 3.90
N ILE A 346 -22.36 -1.87 4.94
CA ILE A 346 -23.21 -3.07 4.81
C ILE A 346 -24.57 -2.71 4.19
N ARG A 347 -25.26 -1.68 4.69
CA ARG A 347 -26.55 -1.26 4.12
C ARG A 347 -26.46 -0.80 2.67
N ILE A 348 -25.35 -0.21 2.27
CA ILE A 348 -25.12 0.19 0.88
C ILE A 348 -24.86 -1.05 0.03
N ALA A 349 -24.01 -1.96 0.48
CA ALA A 349 -23.74 -3.23 -0.17
C ALA A 349 -25.04 -4.04 -0.39
N ASP A 350 -25.87 -4.18 0.65
CA ASP A 350 -27.17 -4.90 0.58
C ASP A 350 -28.08 -4.30 -0.48
N ARG A 351 -28.22 -2.98 -0.54
CA ARG A 351 -29.04 -2.29 -1.56
C ARG A 351 -28.52 -2.49 -2.99
N MET A 352 -27.28 -2.83 -3.14
CA MET A 352 -26.63 -3.10 -4.42
C MET A 352 -26.53 -4.59 -4.72
N ASN A 353 -27.11 -5.45 -3.88
CA ASN A 353 -26.98 -6.91 -3.92
C ASN A 353 -25.50 -7.36 -3.88
N ILE A 354 -24.67 -6.64 -3.14
CA ILE A 354 -23.27 -6.99 -2.87
C ILE A 354 -23.23 -7.67 -1.51
N THR A 355 -22.82 -8.94 -1.50
CA THR A 355 -22.64 -9.67 -0.24
C THR A 355 -21.38 -9.18 0.45
N PHE A 356 -21.52 -8.46 1.56
CA PHE A 356 -20.41 -7.99 2.38
C PHE A 356 -19.92 -9.08 3.34
N TYR A 357 -20.80 -10.01 3.70
CA TYR A 357 -20.54 -11.13 4.61
C TYR A 357 -19.96 -12.34 3.91
N SER A 358 -19.36 -13.20 4.71
CA SER A 358 -18.74 -14.46 4.33
C SER A 358 -19.38 -15.09 3.09
N PHE A 359 -18.62 -15.21 2.03
CA PHE A 359 -18.94 -16.21 1.05
C PHE A 359 -18.97 -17.56 1.80
N PRO A 360 -20.02 -18.35 1.70
CA PRO A 360 -20.06 -19.65 2.35
C PRO A 360 -18.81 -20.44 1.95
N SER A 361 -18.23 -21.10 2.94
CA SER A 361 -17.05 -21.97 2.83
C SER A 361 -17.19 -23.00 1.74
#